data_9d19467121d2078dbcb2b0f1e88fd682
#
_entry.id   9d19467121d2078dbcb2b0f1e88fd682
#
_cell.length_a   1.000
_cell.length_b   1.000
_cell.length_c   1.000
_cell.angle_alpha   90.00
_cell.angle_beta   90.00
_cell.angle_gamma   90.00
#
_symmetry.space_group_name_H-M   'P 1'
#
loop_
_entity.id
_entity.type
_entity.pdbx_description
1 polymer ?
#
loop_
_entity_poly.entity_id
_entity_poly.type
_entity_poly.pdbx_seq_one_letter_code
_entity_poly.pdbx_strand_id
1 'polypeptide(L)'
;VTTSTDHGRSDLESSSLALTRDGRSVSDRGDTVCVIGAGASGLTAIKNLTEHGFGVDCYERETGVGGAWNWRHDRSPVYASTHLISSRPFTQFPDFPMPDDWPDYPHHSQLLSYLERYAEHFDLRRHVWFGTEVVRVEPADGDRWDVTTRSTGGYGPERTSRYAAVVIANGHNWSPKLPDYEGLAEFRGEAMHASSYQDPAQLRGKRVLVVGAGNTGCDIAVEAAQQASRCWHATRRSYWYAPKYVLGRPVDQINDVLLALRVPRRVRQWLYHLTLRLTVGDLTRFGLARPDHRMLETHPIVNSQLVHYLGHGRVTPVPDPVRFHPHSVELADGRRIDPELVVFATGYLPRFDFLDPKILGDDGTVGRPVLWLNAFAPNHPTLAVAGLVQPDSGMFPLSHWQTVLFARLLRSRVTRPGRAAGFAAAVVARAGERYAGPVRDSSRHWFEVGHVDYLRALQRALHDLEAK
;
A
#
# COMPACT_ATOMS: atom_id res chain seq x y z
N VAL A 1 34.60 24.13 14.41
CA VAL A 1 33.86 25.40 14.36
C VAL A 1 33.30 25.50 12.94
N THR A 2 32.10 25.07 12.71
CA THR A 2 31.34 25.36 11.48
C THR A 2 29.94 25.72 11.92
N THR A 3 29.63 26.99 11.75
CA THR A 3 28.34 27.62 12.01
C THR A 3 27.31 27.10 11.04
N SER A 4 26.28 26.43 11.58
CA SER A 4 25.04 26.10 10.89
C SER A 4 24.24 27.41 10.71
N THR A 5 24.08 27.84 9.49
CA THR A 5 23.18 28.95 9.15
C THR A 5 21.75 28.47 9.15
N ASP A 6 21.03 28.87 10.17
CA ASP A 6 19.58 28.79 10.28
C ASP A 6 18.96 29.78 9.27
N HIS A 7 18.50 29.29 8.11
CA HIS A 7 17.88 30.10 7.08
C HIS A 7 16.38 29.80 7.00
N GLY A 8 15.59 30.76 7.45
CA GLY A 8 14.28 31.06 6.91
C GLY A 8 13.09 30.31 7.52
N ARG A 9 12.69 30.68 8.72
CA ARG A 9 11.37 30.38 9.31
C ARG A 9 10.65 31.63 9.81
N SER A 10 10.56 32.68 8.99
CA SER A 10 9.87 33.93 9.37
C SER A 10 8.49 34.15 8.74
N ASP A 11 7.98 33.22 7.90
CA ASP A 11 6.70 33.41 7.18
C ASP A 11 5.47 32.86 7.92
N LEU A 12 5.55 32.68 9.23
CA LEU A 12 4.42 32.20 10.06
C LEU A 12 3.46 33.31 10.57
N GLU A 13 3.65 34.55 10.18
CA GLU A 13 2.94 35.67 10.83
C GLU A 13 1.70 36.21 10.12
N SER A 14 1.21 35.60 9.02
CA SER A 14 -0.02 36.09 8.37
C SER A 14 -1.22 35.13 8.45
N SER A 15 -1.22 34.15 9.38
CA SER A 15 -2.38 33.29 9.56
C SER A 15 -3.45 33.96 10.41
N SER A 16 -4.63 34.21 9.84
CA SER A 16 -5.80 34.65 10.60
C SER A 16 -6.21 33.56 11.59
N LEU A 17 -6.36 33.91 12.87
CA LEU A 17 -6.86 32.98 13.89
C LEU A 17 -8.36 32.76 13.69
N ALA A 18 -8.74 31.51 13.45
CA ALA A 18 -10.12 31.04 13.48
C ALA A 18 -10.37 30.22 14.76
N LEU A 19 -11.62 29.84 15.02
CA LEU A 19 -11.95 28.92 16.11
C LEU A 19 -12.47 27.59 15.51
N THR A 20 -12.19 26.49 16.18
CA THR A 20 -12.85 25.20 15.94
C THR A 20 -14.31 25.27 16.40
N ARG A 21 -15.14 24.27 16.07
CA ARG A 21 -16.53 24.18 16.57
C ARG A 21 -16.61 24.10 18.10
N ASP A 22 -15.58 23.62 18.75
CA ASP A 22 -15.44 23.53 20.21
C ASP A 22 -14.61 24.69 20.83
N GLY A 23 -14.36 25.76 20.05
CA GLY A 23 -13.76 27.02 20.54
C GLY A 23 -12.24 27.03 20.67
N ARG A 24 -11.53 26.01 20.13
CA ARG A 24 -10.05 26.01 20.11
C ARG A 24 -9.50 26.95 19.04
N SER A 25 -8.36 27.60 19.32
CA SER A 25 -7.65 28.44 18.35
C SER A 25 -7.13 27.61 17.16
N VAL A 26 -7.41 28.06 15.95
CA VAL A 26 -7.03 27.42 14.70
C VAL A 26 -6.29 28.41 13.81
N SER A 27 -5.16 27.98 13.25
CA SER A 27 -4.43 28.74 12.23
C SER A 27 -5.07 28.50 10.86
N ASP A 28 -5.64 29.52 10.25
CA ASP A 28 -6.22 29.41 8.92
C ASP A 28 -5.14 29.41 7.84
N ARG A 29 -5.11 28.37 7.01
CA ARG A 29 -4.13 28.16 5.91
C ARG A 29 -4.68 28.58 4.55
N GLY A 30 -5.81 29.27 4.49
CA GLY A 30 -6.44 29.73 3.25
C GLY A 30 -6.74 28.59 2.29
N ASP A 31 -6.30 28.72 1.04
CA ASP A 31 -6.53 27.74 -0.05
C ASP A 31 -5.50 26.58 -0.06
N THR A 32 -4.65 26.48 0.98
CA THR A 32 -3.64 25.41 1.10
C THR A 32 -4.30 24.07 1.28
N VAL A 33 -3.72 23.03 0.67
CA VAL A 33 -4.12 21.62 0.77
C VAL A 33 -3.18 20.92 1.76
N CYS A 34 -3.74 20.18 2.71
CA CYS A 34 -2.97 19.31 3.59
C CYS A 34 -2.74 17.95 2.93
N VAL A 35 -1.50 17.46 2.95
CA VAL A 35 -1.13 16.10 2.55
C VAL A 35 -0.64 15.34 3.79
N ILE A 36 -1.14 14.12 4.02
CA ILE A 36 -0.78 13.30 5.18
C ILE A 36 0.10 12.14 4.73
N GLY A 37 1.39 12.22 5.02
CA GLY A 37 2.41 11.24 4.66
C GLY A 37 3.23 11.62 3.42
N ALA A 38 4.56 11.47 3.49
CA ALA A 38 5.51 11.73 2.40
C ALA A 38 6.10 10.44 1.79
N GLY A 39 5.30 9.40 1.70
CA GLY A 39 5.56 8.21 0.89
C GLY A 39 5.36 8.47 -0.61
N ALA A 40 5.44 7.44 -1.46
CA ALA A 40 5.28 7.57 -2.90
C ALA A 40 4.00 8.32 -3.30
N SER A 41 2.85 8.00 -2.67
CA SER A 41 1.57 8.66 -2.95
C SER A 41 1.51 10.10 -2.47
N GLY A 42 2.14 10.41 -1.33
CA GLY A 42 2.20 11.78 -0.82
C GLY A 42 3.11 12.67 -1.65
N LEU A 43 4.27 12.17 -2.07
CA LEU A 43 5.18 12.91 -2.94
C LEU A 43 4.52 13.30 -4.26
N THR A 44 3.84 12.35 -4.93
CA THR A 44 3.13 12.68 -6.17
C THR A 44 1.91 13.57 -5.91
N ALA A 45 1.28 13.52 -4.72
CA ALA A 45 0.23 14.45 -4.34
C ALA A 45 0.75 15.89 -4.20
N ILE A 46 1.87 16.09 -3.49
CA ILE A 46 2.52 17.40 -3.36
C ILE A 46 2.81 17.96 -4.76
N LYS A 47 3.50 17.17 -5.58
CA LYS A 47 3.89 17.56 -6.95
C LYS A 47 2.68 17.97 -7.79
N ASN A 48 1.67 17.12 -7.88
CA ASN A 48 0.51 17.38 -8.74
C ASN A 48 -0.34 18.57 -8.24
N LEU A 49 -0.49 18.74 -6.93
CA LEU A 49 -1.19 19.90 -6.36
C LEU A 49 -0.43 21.19 -6.63
N THR A 50 0.88 21.22 -6.43
CA THR A 50 1.70 22.43 -6.68
C THR A 50 1.73 22.82 -8.16
N GLU A 51 1.80 21.87 -9.09
CA GLU A 51 1.67 22.12 -10.52
C GLU A 51 0.31 22.70 -10.93
N HIS A 52 -0.74 22.42 -10.14
CA HIS A 52 -2.06 22.99 -10.35
C HIS A 52 -2.29 24.29 -9.58
N GLY A 53 -1.24 24.86 -8.95
CA GLY A 53 -1.24 26.18 -8.34
C GLY A 53 -1.77 26.21 -6.91
N PHE A 54 -1.86 25.05 -6.22
CA PHE A 54 -2.24 25.00 -4.80
C PHE A 54 -1.00 25.15 -3.90
N GLY A 55 -1.15 25.87 -2.78
CA GLY A 55 -0.26 25.76 -1.64
C GLY A 55 -0.40 24.37 -1.00
N VAL A 56 0.70 23.81 -0.52
CA VAL A 56 0.68 22.45 0.08
C VAL A 56 1.50 22.46 1.38
N ASP A 57 0.89 21.93 2.46
CA ASP A 57 1.58 21.50 3.66
C ASP A 57 1.48 19.98 3.76
N CYS A 58 2.61 19.29 3.78
CA CYS A 58 2.65 17.84 3.97
C CYS A 58 3.20 17.51 5.35
N TYR A 59 2.51 16.68 6.10
CA TYR A 59 2.96 16.20 7.41
C TYR A 59 3.45 14.76 7.30
N GLU A 60 4.73 14.56 7.67
CA GLU A 60 5.37 13.26 7.70
C GLU A 60 5.87 12.96 9.12
N ARG A 61 5.45 11.81 9.64
CA ARG A 61 5.82 11.38 11.01
C ARG A 61 7.30 11.01 11.15
N GLU A 62 7.90 10.50 10.07
CA GLU A 62 9.31 10.10 10.04
C GLU A 62 10.22 11.29 9.68
N THR A 63 11.53 11.06 9.75
CA THR A 63 12.55 12.09 9.49
C THR A 63 12.93 12.23 8.02
N GLY A 64 12.36 11.40 7.15
CA GLY A 64 12.68 11.38 5.72
C GLY A 64 11.49 10.98 4.86
N VAL A 65 11.62 11.23 3.57
CA VAL A 65 10.65 10.79 2.55
C VAL A 65 10.76 9.30 2.26
N GLY A 66 9.77 8.74 1.55
CA GLY A 66 9.81 7.37 1.04
C GLY A 66 8.79 6.44 1.69
N GLY A 67 8.20 6.82 2.84
CA GLY A 67 7.17 6.04 3.53
C GLY A 67 7.61 4.59 3.76
N ALA A 68 6.82 3.61 3.32
CA ALA A 68 7.13 2.18 3.48
C ALA A 68 8.49 1.76 2.89
N TRP A 69 9.00 2.44 1.86
CA TRP A 69 10.30 2.16 1.24
C TRP A 69 11.50 2.74 1.99
N ASN A 70 11.25 3.62 2.95
CA ASN A 70 12.32 4.15 3.80
C ASN A 70 12.65 3.15 4.93
N TRP A 71 13.48 2.16 4.61
CA TRP A 71 13.91 1.09 5.51
C TRP A 71 14.75 1.55 6.71
N ARG A 72 15.08 2.85 6.78
CA ARG A 72 15.90 3.44 7.86
C ARG A 72 15.09 3.69 9.14
N HIS A 73 13.79 3.45 9.14
CA HIS A 73 12.93 3.56 10.34
C HIS A 73 12.25 2.23 10.68
N ASP A 74 11.97 2.02 11.95
CA ASP A 74 11.49 0.74 12.53
C ASP A 74 10.08 0.33 12.06
N ARG A 75 9.32 1.23 11.44
CA ARG A 75 7.96 0.97 10.93
C ARG A 75 7.91 0.56 9.47
N SER A 76 9.06 0.51 8.80
CA SER A 76 9.11 0.04 7.44
C SER A 76 8.83 -1.47 7.38
N PRO A 77 7.94 -1.94 6.50
CA PRO A 77 7.68 -3.36 6.31
C PRO A 77 8.74 -4.03 5.42
N VAL A 78 9.75 -3.29 5.00
CA VAL A 78 10.80 -3.73 4.08
C VAL A 78 11.88 -4.48 4.85
N TYR A 79 12.27 -5.63 4.33
CA TYR A 79 13.39 -6.45 4.82
C TYR A 79 14.54 -6.48 3.80
N ALA A 80 15.73 -6.90 4.23
CA ALA A 80 16.98 -6.75 3.49
C ALA A 80 16.95 -7.26 2.04
N SER A 81 16.21 -8.33 1.74
CA SER A 81 16.11 -8.89 0.39
C SER A 81 14.94 -8.37 -0.44
N THR A 82 14.17 -7.41 0.06
CA THR A 82 12.96 -6.93 -0.64
C THR A 82 13.29 -6.34 -1.99
N HIS A 83 12.66 -6.90 -3.03
CA HIS A 83 12.65 -6.38 -4.39
C HIS A 83 11.21 -6.10 -4.83
N LEU A 84 11.05 -5.26 -5.82
CA LEU A 84 9.75 -5.12 -6.48
C LEU A 84 9.21 -6.46 -6.98
N ILE A 85 7.89 -6.60 -6.95
CA ILE A 85 7.16 -7.72 -7.56
C ILE A 85 6.53 -7.33 -8.90
N SER A 86 6.45 -6.03 -9.20
CA SER A 86 6.11 -5.45 -10.49
C SER A 86 7.37 -4.94 -11.18
N SER A 87 7.42 -5.02 -12.50
CA SER A 87 8.61 -4.58 -13.23
C SER A 87 8.78 -3.06 -13.21
N ARG A 88 10.03 -2.62 -13.40
CA ARG A 88 10.44 -1.22 -13.38
C ARG A 88 9.55 -0.31 -14.23
N PRO A 89 9.24 -0.61 -15.51
CA PRO A 89 8.41 0.27 -16.37
C PRO A 89 6.99 0.47 -15.86
N PHE A 90 6.44 -0.52 -15.14
CA PHE A 90 5.09 -0.44 -14.57
C PHE A 90 5.03 0.19 -13.19
N THR A 91 6.19 0.31 -12.51
CA THR A 91 6.25 0.87 -11.15
C THR A 91 6.61 2.35 -11.15
N GLN A 92 7.43 2.82 -12.08
CA GLN A 92 7.88 4.21 -12.15
C GLN A 92 6.73 5.21 -12.27
N PHE A 93 6.93 6.45 -11.82
CA PHE A 93 5.99 7.52 -12.09
C PHE A 93 5.99 7.87 -13.59
N PRO A 94 4.82 8.26 -14.16
CA PRO A 94 4.71 8.58 -15.59
C PRO A 94 5.60 9.74 -16.03
N ASP A 95 5.90 10.65 -15.13
CA ASP A 95 6.65 11.89 -15.35
C ASP A 95 8.10 11.83 -14.84
N PHE A 96 8.52 10.70 -14.27
CA PHE A 96 9.87 10.54 -13.76
C PHE A 96 10.32 9.07 -13.93
N PRO A 97 10.93 8.71 -15.05
CA PRO A 97 11.35 7.34 -15.30
C PRO A 97 12.49 6.90 -14.37
N MET A 98 12.49 5.63 -14.01
CA MET A 98 13.64 5.00 -13.34
C MET A 98 14.79 4.83 -14.32
N PRO A 99 16.06 4.87 -13.87
CA PRO A 99 17.24 4.67 -14.74
C PRO A 99 17.16 3.37 -15.56
N ASP A 100 17.59 3.44 -16.82
CA ASP A 100 17.50 2.29 -17.74
C ASP A 100 18.46 1.16 -17.42
N ASP A 101 19.54 1.46 -16.70
CA ASP A 101 20.54 0.50 -16.22
C ASP A 101 20.10 -0.24 -14.95
N TRP A 102 18.93 0.10 -14.37
CA TRP A 102 18.39 -0.63 -13.23
C TRP A 102 17.78 -1.96 -13.66
N PRO A 103 17.81 -2.98 -12.76
CA PRO A 103 17.22 -4.28 -13.04
C PRO A 103 15.70 -4.19 -13.28
N ASP A 104 15.13 -5.22 -13.91
CA ASP A 104 13.68 -5.32 -14.14
C ASP A 104 12.87 -5.19 -12.84
N TYR A 105 13.39 -5.73 -11.74
CA TYR A 105 12.79 -5.68 -10.40
C TYR A 105 13.77 -5.01 -9.41
N PRO A 106 13.79 -3.68 -9.32
CA PRO A 106 14.70 -2.95 -8.44
C PRO A 106 14.60 -3.38 -6.97
N HIS A 107 15.73 -3.34 -6.29
CA HIS A 107 15.85 -3.56 -4.86
C HIS A 107 15.25 -2.38 -4.07
N HIS A 108 14.81 -2.62 -2.83
CA HIS A 108 14.18 -1.59 -1.99
C HIS A 108 15.05 -0.33 -1.81
N SER A 109 16.38 -0.48 -1.74
CA SER A 109 17.30 0.67 -1.61
C SER A 109 17.31 1.54 -2.86
N GLN A 110 17.13 0.94 -4.06
CA GLN A 110 16.96 1.68 -5.32
C GLN A 110 15.62 2.42 -5.31
N LEU A 111 14.56 1.80 -4.79
CA LEU A 111 13.25 2.45 -4.66
C LEU A 111 13.29 3.67 -3.74
N LEU A 112 13.98 3.55 -2.58
CA LEU A 112 14.15 4.70 -1.70
C LEU A 112 14.94 5.81 -2.41
N SER A 113 16.06 5.48 -3.05
CA SER A 113 16.85 6.45 -3.83
C SER A 113 16.03 7.10 -4.95
N TYR A 114 15.17 6.34 -5.63
CA TYR A 114 14.26 6.87 -6.63
C TYR A 114 13.28 7.90 -6.06
N LEU A 115 12.65 7.61 -4.91
CA LEU A 115 11.73 8.53 -4.24
C LEU A 115 12.44 9.77 -3.66
N GLU A 116 13.66 9.62 -3.15
CA GLU A 116 14.50 10.74 -2.70
C GLU A 116 14.86 11.65 -3.88
N ARG A 117 15.27 11.09 -5.02
CA ARG A 117 15.55 11.85 -6.26
C ARG A 117 14.30 12.50 -6.85
N TYR A 118 13.13 11.84 -6.77
CA TYR A 118 11.86 12.43 -7.18
C TYR A 118 11.54 13.66 -6.32
N ALA A 119 11.69 13.53 -5.00
CA ALA A 119 11.46 14.64 -4.08
C ALA A 119 12.44 15.81 -4.28
N GLU A 120 13.69 15.53 -4.64
CA GLU A 120 14.70 16.53 -4.95
C GLU A 120 14.43 17.20 -6.30
N HIS A 121 14.17 16.41 -7.36
CA HIS A 121 13.93 16.90 -8.72
C HIS A 121 12.79 17.91 -8.81
N PHE A 122 11.69 17.66 -8.07
CA PHE A 122 10.52 18.53 -8.03
C PHE A 122 10.52 19.49 -6.82
N ASP A 123 11.60 19.57 -6.06
CA ASP A 123 11.75 20.44 -4.86
C ASP A 123 10.60 20.24 -3.84
N LEU A 124 10.21 19.00 -3.60
CA LEU A 124 9.05 18.68 -2.77
C LEU A 124 9.31 18.78 -1.27
N ARG A 125 10.58 18.65 -0.84
CA ARG A 125 10.95 18.64 0.59
C ARG A 125 10.58 19.92 1.32
N ARG A 126 10.56 21.07 0.65
CA ARG A 126 10.18 22.37 1.22
C ARG A 126 8.74 22.40 1.72
N HIS A 127 7.87 21.52 1.20
CA HIS A 127 6.47 21.40 1.59
C HIS A 127 6.25 20.40 2.74
N VAL A 128 7.30 19.70 3.21
CA VAL A 128 7.18 18.59 4.16
C VAL A 128 7.62 18.99 5.56
N TRP A 129 6.73 18.82 6.50
CA TRP A 129 6.98 18.95 7.93
C TRP A 129 7.31 17.57 8.50
N PHE A 130 8.61 17.25 8.58
CA PHE A 130 9.10 15.99 9.14
C PHE A 130 8.93 15.94 10.65
N GLY A 131 8.95 14.72 11.22
CA GLY A 131 8.80 14.49 12.65
C GLY A 131 7.46 15.00 13.20
N THR A 132 6.43 15.05 12.33
CA THR A 132 5.13 15.63 12.64
C THR A 132 4.01 14.65 12.29
N GLU A 133 3.30 14.17 13.29
CA GLU A 133 2.18 13.25 13.15
C GLU A 133 0.85 14.00 13.11
N VAL A 134 -0.02 13.65 12.16
CA VAL A 134 -1.42 14.06 12.18
C VAL A 134 -2.18 13.14 13.13
N VAL A 135 -2.80 13.72 14.16
CA VAL A 135 -3.52 12.98 15.20
C VAL A 135 -5.03 13.10 15.09
N ARG A 136 -5.51 14.13 14.34
CA ARG A 136 -6.95 14.30 14.12
C ARG A 136 -7.22 15.10 12.85
N VAL A 137 -8.26 14.71 12.13
CA VAL A 137 -8.80 15.40 10.95
C VAL A 137 -10.31 15.49 11.12
N GLU A 138 -10.85 16.69 11.14
CA GLU A 138 -12.28 16.95 11.37
C GLU A 138 -12.82 17.89 10.28
N PRO A 139 -14.07 17.65 9.79
CA PRO A 139 -14.70 18.58 8.86
C PRO A 139 -15.00 19.91 9.54
N ALA A 140 -14.72 21.00 8.84
CA ALA A 140 -15.03 22.37 9.23
C ALA A 140 -16.05 22.99 8.27
N ASP A 141 -16.49 24.22 8.56
CA ASP A 141 -17.47 24.91 7.71
C ASP A 141 -16.91 25.23 6.33
N GLY A 142 -17.77 25.22 5.29
CA GLY A 142 -17.39 25.53 3.92
C GLY A 142 -16.60 24.43 3.23
N ASP A 143 -16.85 23.15 3.53
CA ASP A 143 -16.12 21.97 3.00
C ASP A 143 -14.61 22.01 3.31
N ARG A 144 -14.22 22.68 4.39
CA ARG A 144 -12.83 22.78 4.88
C ARG A 144 -12.55 21.73 5.95
N TRP A 145 -11.29 21.65 6.37
CA TRP A 145 -10.79 20.62 7.28
C TRP A 145 -9.91 21.21 8.37
N ASP A 146 -10.20 20.88 9.62
CA ASP A 146 -9.32 21.14 10.76
C ASP A 146 -8.40 19.95 10.94
N VAL A 147 -7.09 20.17 10.82
CA VAL A 147 -6.05 19.15 10.95
C VAL A 147 -5.22 19.44 12.19
N THR A 148 -5.24 18.53 13.14
CA THR A 148 -4.44 18.61 14.38
C THR A 148 -3.19 17.77 14.24
N THR A 149 -2.05 18.38 14.54
CA THR A 149 -0.72 17.79 14.44
C THR A 149 0.01 17.79 15.77
N ARG A 150 0.92 16.83 15.95
CA ARG A 150 1.79 16.68 17.11
C ARG A 150 3.21 16.32 16.67
N SER A 151 4.23 16.80 17.37
CA SER A 151 5.61 16.33 17.17
C SER A 151 5.76 14.86 17.58
N THR A 152 6.41 14.04 16.75
CA THR A 152 6.69 12.62 17.06
C THR A 152 7.70 12.44 18.19
N GLY A 153 8.51 13.46 18.50
CA GLY A 153 9.40 13.46 19.66
C GLY A 153 8.69 13.61 21.02
N GLY A 154 7.35 13.73 21.03
CA GLY A 154 6.54 13.83 22.24
C GLY A 154 6.62 15.18 22.98
N TYR A 155 7.36 16.14 22.44
CA TYR A 155 7.54 17.47 23.03
C TYR A 155 6.75 18.53 22.25
N GLY A 156 5.98 19.32 22.96
CA GLY A 156 5.22 20.45 22.44
C GLY A 156 3.71 20.22 22.38
N PRO A 157 2.93 21.33 22.30
CA PRO A 157 1.47 21.28 22.23
C PRO A 157 1.00 20.75 20.87
N GLU A 158 -0.18 20.15 20.86
CA GLU A 158 -0.93 19.94 19.62
C GLU A 158 -1.26 21.26 18.94
N ARG A 159 -1.19 21.31 17.63
CA ARG A 159 -1.52 22.48 16.81
C ARG A 159 -2.60 22.13 15.82
N THR A 160 -3.63 22.95 15.72
CA THR A 160 -4.69 22.77 14.75
C THR A 160 -4.59 23.84 13.67
N SER A 161 -4.66 23.40 12.42
CA SER A 161 -4.67 24.26 11.23
C SER A 161 -5.83 23.93 10.33
N ARG A 162 -6.46 24.94 9.71
CA ARG A 162 -7.60 24.78 8.81
C ARG A 162 -7.18 24.85 7.37
N TYR A 163 -7.54 23.83 6.58
CA TYR A 163 -7.17 23.65 5.20
C TYR A 163 -8.38 23.66 4.27
N ALA A 164 -8.18 24.05 3.02
CA ALA A 164 -9.20 23.99 1.97
C ALA A 164 -9.54 22.54 1.55
N ALA A 165 -8.55 21.65 1.63
CA ALA A 165 -8.71 20.24 1.27
C ALA A 165 -7.67 19.35 1.95
N VAL A 166 -7.90 18.03 1.96
CA VAL A 166 -6.99 17.03 2.55
C VAL A 166 -6.75 15.89 1.58
N VAL A 167 -5.49 15.49 1.41
CA VAL A 167 -5.09 14.22 0.77
C VAL A 167 -4.50 13.29 1.83
N ILE A 168 -5.17 12.17 2.06
CA ILE A 168 -4.70 11.11 2.94
C ILE A 168 -3.79 10.17 2.12
N ALA A 169 -2.49 10.18 2.41
CA ALA A 169 -1.46 9.36 1.76
C ALA A 169 -0.63 8.57 2.80
N ASN A 170 -1.26 8.20 3.92
CA ASN A 170 -0.63 7.56 5.07
C ASN A 170 -0.21 6.10 4.85
N GLY A 171 -0.53 5.52 3.68
CA GLY A 171 -0.24 4.13 3.34
C GLY A 171 -1.12 3.11 4.09
N HIS A 172 -1.05 1.84 3.65
CA HIS A 172 -1.89 0.77 4.21
C HIS A 172 -1.10 -0.49 4.63
N ASN A 173 0.23 -0.48 4.54
CA ASN A 173 1.11 -1.62 4.90
C ASN A 173 1.98 -1.31 6.12
N TRP A 174 1.42 -0.71 7.17
CA TRP A 174 2.16 -0.35 8.38
C TRP A 174 1.50 -0.83 9.68
N SER A 175 0.22 -1.20 9.67
CA SER A 175 -0.49 -1.75 10.84
C SER A 175 -0.59 -3.27 10.72
N PRO A 176 0.19 -4.05 11.47
CA PRO A 176 0.22 -5.52 11.37
C PRO A 176 -1.14 -6.14 11.68
N LYS A 177 -1.54 -7.11 10.85
CA LYS A 177 -2.71 -7.96 11.15
C LYS A 177 -2.23 -9.21 11.87
N LEU A 178 -2.25 -9.18 13.19
CA LEU A 178 -1.95 -10.36 14.01
C LEU A 178 -3.18 -11.27 14.08
N PRO A 179 -3.02 -12.58 13.84
CA PRO A 179 -4.09 -13.54 14.06
C PRO A 179 -4.25 -13.81 15.56
N ASP A 180 -5.48 -14.11 15.96
CA ASP A 180 -5.80 -14.58 17.29
C ASP A 180 -5.86 -16.13 17.28
N TYR A 181 -4.77 -16.76 17.67
CA TYR A 181 -4.70 -18.21 17.80
C TYR A 181 -4.79 -18.63 19.26
N GLU A 182 -5.58 -19.66 19.53
CA GLU A 182 -5.70 -20.25 20.87
C GLU A 182 -4.33 -20.68 21.40
N GLY A 183 -3.98 -20.25 22.61
CA GLY A 183 -2.72 -20.59 23.29
C GLY A 183 -1.48 -19.83 22.79
N LEU A 184 -1.61 -18.87 21.87
CA LEU A 184 -0.46 -18.13 21.36
C LEU A 184 0.32 -17.39 22.47
N ALA A 185 -0.37 -16.87 23.47
CA ALA A 185 0.26 -16.19 24.61
C ALA A 185 1.07 -17.14 25.52
N GLU A 186 0.83 -18.45 25.47
CA GLU A 186 1.55 -19.47 26.26
C GLU A 186 2.77 -20.02 25.50
N PHE A 187 2.88 -19.72 24.20
CA PHE A 187 3.97 -20.21 23.38
C PHE A 187 5.32 -19.62 23.85
N ARG A 188 6.27 -20.50 24.15
CA ARG A 188 7.59 -20.13 24.68
C ARG A 188 8.67 -19.95 23.61
N GLY A 189 8.38 -20.27 22.36
CA GLY A 189 9.21 -19.91 21.23
C GLY A 189 9.07 -18.42 20.89
N GLU A 190 9.86 -17.96 19.96
CA GLU A 190 9.77 -16.61 19.44
C GLU A 190 8.59 -16.51 18.45
N ALA A 191 7.80 -15.46 18.58
CA ALA A 191 6.70 -15.17 17.64
C ALA A 191 6.75 -13.71 17.19
N MET A 192 6.80 -13.46 15.89
CA MET A 192 6.84 -12.12 15.34
C MET A 192 5.93 -11.95 14.13
N HIS A 193 5.45 -10.73 13.90
CA HIS A 193 4.84 -10.39 12.60
C HIS A 193 5.95 -10.09 11.58
N ALA A 194 5.65 -10.32 10.29
CA ALA A 194 6.59 -10.05 9.20
C ALA A 194 7.06 -8.58 9.10
N SER A 195 6.33 -7.64 9.72
CA SER A 195 6.77 -6.24 9.84
C SER A 195 8.02 -6.05 10.73
N SER A 196 8.30 -7.01 11.62
CA SER A 196 9.50 -7.01 12.47
C SER A 196 10.61 -7.90 11.91
N TYR A 197 10.35 -8.55 10.79
CA TYR A 197 11.36 -9.32 10.07
C TYR A 197 12.19 -8.39 9.20
N GLN A 198 13.48 -8.32 9.44
CA GLN A 198 14.39 -7.41 8.73
C GLN A 198 15.52 -8.11 7.98
N ASP A 199 16.02 -9.24 8.50
CA ASP A 199 17.23 -9.89 8.00
C ASP A 199 17.14 -11.42 8.09
N PRO A 200 17.59 -12.17 7.07
CA PRO A 200 17.66 -13.63 7.09
C PRO A 200 18.46 -14.22 8.27
N ALA A 201 19.37 -13.46 8.88
CA ALA A 201 20.09 -13.89 10.06
C ALA A 201 19.17 -14.22 11.26
N GLN A 202 17.98 -13.60 11.32
CA GLN A 202 16.97 -13.89 12.35
C GLN A 202 16.45 -15.34 12.29
N LEU A 203 16.57 -15.99 11.13
CA LEU A 203 16.12 -17.37 10.87
C LEU A 203 17.22 -18.41 11.09
N ARG A 204 18.49 -17.98 11.21
CA ARG A 204 19.64 -18.87 11.13
C ARG A 204 19.63 -19.98 12.19
N GLY A 205 19.69 -21.23 11.69
CA GLY A 205 19.77 -22.43 12.52
C GLY A 205 18.49 -22.81 13.27
N LYS A 206 17.46 -21.95 13.27
CA LYS A 206 16.18 -22.18 13.96
C LYS A 206 15.28 -23.12 13.17
N ARG A 207 14.34 -23.78 13.87
CA ARG A 207 13.16 -24.40 13.27
C ARG A 207 12.08 -23.33 13.11
N VAL A 208 11.72 -22.97 11.88
CA VAL A 208 10.88 -21.83 11.55
C VAL A 208 9.53 -22.26 11.00
N LEU A 209 8.45 -21.70 11.53
CA LEU A 209 7.11 -21.76 10.96
C LEU A 209 6.76 -20.39 10.35
N VAL A 210 6.55 -20.33 9.04
CA VAL A 210 6.05 -19.15 8.35
C VAL A 210 4.56 -19.31 8.12
N VAL A 211 3.74 -18.39 8.64
CA VAL A 211 2.26 -18.43 8.52
C VAL A 211 1.80 -17.37 7.53
N GLY A 212 1.26 -17.80 6.41
CA GLY A 212 0.72 -16.92 5.35
C GLY A 212 1.34 -17.16 3.98
N ALA A 213 0.49 -17.21 2.96
CA ALA A 213 0.87 -17.52 1.57
C ALA A 213 0.94 -16.26 0.66
N GLY A 214 1.07 -15.05 1.23
CA GLY A 214 1.33 -13.84 0.44
C GLY A 214 2.77 -13.78 -0.07
N ASN A 215 3.11 -12.78 -0.90
CA ASN A 215 4.48 -12.62 -1.41
C ASN A 215 5.51 -12.61 -0.26
N THR A 216 5.28 -11.81 0.78
CA THR A 216 6.15 -11.76 1.97
C THR A 216 6.34 -13.14 2.64
N GLY A 217 5.25 -13.91 2.81
CA GLY A 217 5.35 -15.25 3.40
C GLY A 217 6.16 -16.21 2.54
N CYS A 218 6.01 -16.12 1.22
CA CYS A 218 6.80 -16.92 0.27
C CYS A 218 8.27 -16.52 0.28
N ASP A 219 8.58 -15.22 0.33
CA ASP A 219 9.97 -14.74 0.36
C ASP A 219 10.65 -15.17 1.67
N ILE A 220 9.99 -14.99 2.83
CA ILE A 220 10.53 -15.43 4.13
C ILE A 220 10.68 -16.95 4.18
N ALA A 221 9.75 -17.73 3.58
CA ALA A 221 9.90 -19.20 3.50
C ALA A 221 11.09 -19.62 2.64
N VAL A 222 11.38 -18.88 1.56
CA VAL A 222 12.57 -19.08 0.72
C VAL A 222 13.84 -18.78 1.53
N GLU A 223 13.89 -17.69 2.26
CA GLU A 223 15.04 -17.34 3.12
C GLU A 223 15.20 -18.34 4.27
N ALA A 224 14.09 -18.80 4.86
CA ALA A 224 14.13 -19.87 5.86
C ALA A 224 14.64 -21.19 5.27
N ALA A 225 14.31 -21.51 4.02
CA ALA A 225 14.89 -22.68 3.35
C ALA A 225 16.42 -22.61 3.21
N GLN A 226 16.97 -21.40 3.15
CA GLN A 226 18.41 -21.16 3.01
C GLN A 226 19.14 -21.12 4.36
N GLN A 227 18.53 -20.51 5.39
CA GLN A 227 19.18 -20.16 6.65
C GLN A 227 18.76 -21.03 7.85
N ALA A 228 17.51 -21.48 7.87
CA ALA A 228 16.92 -22.25 8.96
C ALA A 228 17.36 -23.72 8.93
N SER A 229 17.33 -24.36 10.09
CA SER A 229 17.54 -25.81 10.19
C SER A 229 16.35 -26.58 9.61
N ARG A 230 15.13 -26.01 9.75
CA ARG A 230 13.88 -26.53 9.19
C ARG A 230 12.90 -25.41 8.90
N CYS A 231 12.16 -25.51 7.79
CA CYS A 231 11.11 -24.56 7.44
C CYS A 231 9.79 -25.26 7.20
N TRP A 232 8.74 -24.86 7.94
CA TRP A 232 7.35 -25.16 7.64
C TRP A 232 6.69 -23.89 7.10
N HIS A 233 5.88 -24.05 6.07
CA HIS A 233 5.12 -22.94 5.48
C HIS A 233 3.63 -23.25 5.55
N ALA A 234 2.93 -22.57 6.46
CA ALA A 234 1.51 -22.74 6.69
C ALA A 234 0.68 -21.90 5.74
N THR A 235 -0.24 -22.55 5.02
CA THR A 235 -1.10 -21.92 4.05
C THR A 235 -2.56 -22.30 4.28
N ARG A 236 -3.41 -21.33 4.67
CA ARG A 236 -4.84 -21.57 4.87
C ARG A 236 -5.57 -21.89 3.57
N ARG A 237 -5.13 -21.28 2.47
CA ARG A 237 -5.67 -21.46 1.11
C ARG A 237 -4.53 -21.60 0.13
N SER A 238 -4.75 -22.30 -0.95
CA SER A 238 -3.79 -22.35 -2.02
C SER A 238 -4.00 -21.20 -3.00
N TYR A 239 -2.92 -20.77 -3.62
CA TYR A 239 -2.85 -19.71 -4.60
C TYR A 239 -2.21 -20.23 -5.90
N TRP A 240 -2.39 -19.47 -6.96
CA TRP A 240 -1.60 -19.62 -8.18
C TRP A 240 -0.24 -18.97 -7.96
N TYR A 241 0.82 -19.73 -8.13
CA TYR A 241 2.19 -19.25 -8.06
C TYR A 241 2.69 -18.97 -9.46
N ALA A 242 3.03 -17.73 -9.74
CA ALA A 242 3.53 -17.29 -11.04
C ALA A 242 5.04 -17.01 -10.97
N PRO A 243 5.81 -17.42 -11.98
CA PRO A 243 7.21 -17.01 -12.08
C PRO A 243 7.31 -15.51 -12.41
N LYS A 244 8.40 -14.86 -11.96
CA LYS A 244 8.69 -13.46 -12.32
C LYS A 244 8.90 -13.28 -13.83
N TYR A 245 9.49 -14.30 -14.49
CA TYR A 245 9.82 -14.29 -15.89
C TYR A 245 9.12 -15.42 -16.64
N VAL A 246 8.61 -15.11 -17.81
CA VAL A 246 8.08 -16.07 -18.78
C VAL A 246 8.75 -15.75 -20.13
N LEU A 247 9.37 -16.75 -20.76
CA LEU A 247 10.13 -16.57 -22.01
C LEU A 247 11.16 -15.43 -21.93
N GLY A 248 11.83 -15.27 -20.78
CA GLY A 248 12.84 -14.23 -20.54
C GLY A 248 12.31 -12.80 -20.34
N ARG A 249 10.99 -12.62 -20.27
CA ARG A 249 10.35 -11.30 -20.04
C ARG A 249 9.58 -11.27 -18.73
N PRO A 250 9.54 -10.12 -18.02
CA PRO A 250 8.65 -9.93 -16.88
C PRO A 250 7.19 -10.25 -17.20
N VAL A 251 6.52 -10.95 -16.29
CA VAL A 251 5.16 -11.46 -16.53
C VAL A 251 4.12 -10.35 -16.69
N ASP A 252 4.29 -9.22 -16.03
CA ASP A 252 3.42 -8.04 -16.14
C ASP A 252 3.52 -7.37 -17.51
N GLN A 253 4.71 -7.35 -18.14
CA GLN A 253 4.89 -6.86 -19.52
C GLN A 253 4.14 -7.73 -20.52
N ILE A 254 4.13 -9.06 -20.34
CA ILE A 254 3.36 -9.97 -21.19
C ILE A 254 1.85 -9.72 -21.03
N ASN A 255 1.39 -9.51 -19.79
CA ASN A 255 0.00 -9.18 -19.53
C ASN A 255 -0.44 -7.88 -20.22
N ASP A 256 0.41 -6.86 -20.18
CA ASP A 256 0.13 -5.58 -20.85
C ASP A 256 -0.04 -5.73 -22.36
N VAL A 257 0.84 -6.50 -23.02
CA VAL A 257 0.71 -6.80 -24.45
C VAL A 257 -0.63 -7.49 -24.75
N LEU A 258 -1.05 -8.46 -23.95
CA LEU A 258 -2.33 -9.14 -24.13
C LEU A 258 -3.52 -8.19 -23.92
N LEU A 259 -3.39 -7.22 -22.99
CA LEU A 259 -4.40 -6.18 -22.75
C LEU A 259 -4.44 -5.14 -23.87
N ALA A 260 -3.28 -4.72 -24.39
CA ALA A 260 -3.17 -3.81 -25.53
C ALA A 260 -3.82 -4.42 -26.79
N LEU A 261 -3.62 -5.70 -27.01
CA LEU A 261 -4.26 -6.48 -28.09
C LEU A 261 -5.74 -6.79 -27.84
N ARG A 262 -6.31 -6.29 -26.72
CA ARG A 262 -7.70 -6.50 -26.31
C ARG A 262 -8.11 -7.99 -26.26
N VAL A 263 -7.18 -8.88 -25.90
CA VAL A 263 -7.45 -10.31 -25.78
C VAL A 263 -8.51 -10.54 -24.71
N PRO A 264 -9.64 -11.24 -25.02
CA PRO A 264 -10.72 -11.44 -24.07
C PRO A 264 -10.24 -12.14 -22.79
N ARG A 265 -10.82 -11.77 -21.63
CA ARG A 265 -10.40 -12.29 -20.31
C ARG A 265 -10.35 -13.83 -20.25
N ARG A 266 -11.34 -14.51 -20.83
CA ARG A 266 -11.38 -15.99 -20.87
C ARG A 266 -10.19 -16.59 -21.62
N VAL A 267 -9.78 -15.95 -22.72
CA VAL A 267 -8.60 -16.40 -23.49
C VAL A 267 -7.33 -16.13 -22.70
N ARG A 268 -7.21 -14.96 -22.05
CA ARG A 268 -6.07 -14.66 -21.17
C ARG A 268 -5.99 -15.66 -20.00
N GLN A 269 -7.12 -15.96 -19.34
CA GLN A 269 -7.17 -16.98 -18.29
C GLN A 269 -6.68 -18.34 -18.77
N TRP A 270 -7.08 -18.76 -19.97
CA TRP A 270 -6.64 -20.01 -20.57
C TRP A 270 -5.14 -19.99 -20.90
N LEU A 271 -4.65 -18.89 -21.49
CA LEU A 271 -3.22 -18.72 -21.79
C LEU A 271 -2.38 -18.77 -20.52
N TYR A 272 -2.77 -18.05 -19.47
CA TYR A 272 -2.08 -18.10 -18.19
C TYR A 272 -2.09 -19.48 -17.55
N HIS A 273 -3.24 -20.15 -17.57
CA HIS A 273 -3.34 -21.50 -17.04
C HIS A 273 -2.42 -22.47 -17.79
N LEU A 274 -2.39 -22.39 -19.12
CA LEU A 274 -1.49 -23.18 -19.95
C LEU A 274 -0.02 -22.88 -19.64
N THR A 275 0.33 -21.59 -19.56
CA THR A 275 1.70 -21.15 -19.23
C THR A 275 2.13 -21.72 -17.87
N LEU A 276 1.30 -21.56 -16.82
CA LEU A 276 1.64 -22.09 -15.51
C LEU A 276 1.75 -23.63 -15.50
N ARG A 277 0.86 -24.32 -16.22
CA ARG A 277 0.92 -25.77 -16.33
C ARG A 277 2.22 -26.25 -16.99
N LEU A 278 2.73 -25.50 -17.96
CA LEU A 278 3.96 -25.84 -18.68
C LEU A 278 5.23 -25.41 -17.91
N THR A 279 5.19 -24.29 -17.18
CA THR A 279 6.38 -23.73 -16.53
C THR A 279 6.51 -24.10 -15.05
N VAL A 280 5.40 -24.24 -14.34
CA VAL A 280 5.36 -24.52 -12.90
C VAL A 280 4.86 -25.94 -12.60
N GLY A 281 3.89 -26.43 -13.39
CA GLY A 281 3.30 -27.74 -13.23
C GLY A 281 2.27 -27.85 -12.11
N ASP A 282 1.98 -29.06 -11.65
CA ASP A 282 1.06 -29.34 -10.54
C ASP A 282 1.81 -29.34 -9.20
N LEU A 283 1.56 -28.31 -8.41
CA LEU A 283 2.20 -28.10 -7.10
C LEU A 283 1.61 -29.00 -5.99
N THR A 284 0.50 -29.70 -6.24
CA THR A 284 -0.07 -30.63 -5.26
C THR A 284 0.87 -31.79 -4.95
N ARG A 285 1.76 -32.13 -5.90
CA ARG A 285 2.82 -33.13 -5.69
C ARG A 285 3.81 -32.77 -4.59
N PHE A 286 3.90 -31.48 -4.22
CA PHE A 286 4.73 -30.98 -3.13
C PHE A 286 3.96 -30.79 -1.81
N GLY A 287 2.67 -31.15 -1.77
CA GLY A 287 1.82 -31.01 -0.58
C GLY A 287 1.07 -29.68 -0.48
N LEU A 288 1.14 -28.81 -1.50
CA LEU A 288 0.29 -27.63 -1.56
C LEU A 288 -1.15 -28.02 -1.95
N ALA A 289 -2.13 -27.36 -1.34
CA ALA A 289 -3.52 -27.57 -1.74
C ALA A 289 -3.77 -27.03 -3.16
N ARG A 290 -4.71 -27.64 -3.88
CA ARG A 290 -5.13 -27.13 -5.20
C ARG A 290 -5.84 -25.79 -5.04
N PRO A 291 -5.54 -24.76 -5.88
CA PRO A 291 -6.31 -23.52 -5.88
C PRO A 291 -7.81 -23.77 -6.09
N ASP A 292 -8.63 -23.16 -5.24
CA ASP A 292 -10.10 -23.28 -5.25
C ASP A 292 -10.79 -22.20 -6.11
N HIS A 293 -10.01 -21.47 -6.91
CA HIS A 293 -10.44 -20.36 -7.77
C HIS A 293 -9.72 -20.40 -9.12
N ARG A 294 -10.29 -19.72 -10.11
CA ARG A 294 -9.69 -19.61 -11.43
C ARG A 294 -8.57 -18.58 -11.44
N MET A 295 -7.64 -18.71 -12.36
CA MET A 295 -6.61 -17.73 -12.63
C MET A 295 -7.24 -16.35 -12.89
N LEU A 296 -6.63 -15.25 -12.39
CA LEU A 296 -7.14 -13.88 -12.45
C LEU A 296 -8.43 -13.60 -11.64
N GLU A 297 -8.88 -14.54 -10.79
CA GLU A 297 -9.92 -14.25 -9.77
C GLU A 297 -9.30 -13.78 -8.44
N THR A 298 -7.99 -13.94 -8.29
CA THR A 298 -7.14 -13.36 -7.25
C THR A 298 -5.81 -13.00 -7.86
N HIS A 299 -5.05 -12.10 -7.24
CA HIS A 299 -3.67 -11.86 -7.68
C HIS A 299 -2.84 -13.12 -7.44
N PRO A 300 -2.11 -13.62 -8.45
CA PRO A 300 -1.19 -14.73 -8.26
C PRO A 300 -0.04 -14.29 -7.35
N ILE A 301 0.54 -15.24 -6.64
CA ILE A 301 1.77 -15.02 -5.89
C ILE A 301 2.94 -15.02 -6.87
N VAL A 302 3.68 -13.94 -6.94
CA VAL A 302 4.82 -13.81 -7.85
C VAL A 302 6.09 -14.23 -7.11
N ASN A 303 6.42 -15.53 -7.18
CA ASN A 303 7.62 -16.08 -6.57
C ASN A 303 8.13 -17.30 -7.34
N SER A 304 9.32 -17.19 -7.92
CA SER A 304 9.94 -18.30 -8.70
C SER A 304 10.70 -19.27 -7.81
N GLN A 305 11.16 -18.85 -6.64
CA GLN A 305 12.11 -19.64 -5.81
C GLN A 305 11.40 -20.61 -4.87
N LEU A 306 10.18 -20.31 -4.42
CA LEU A 306 9.45 -21.18 -3.50
C LEU A 306 9.28 -22.59 -4.09
N VAL A 307 8.90 -22.68 -5.36
CA VAL A 307 8.73 -23.98 -6.06
C VAL A 307 10.02 -24.80 -6.08
N HIS A 308 11.16 -24.13 -6.27
CA HIS A 308 12.47 -24.75 -6.21
C HIS A 308 12.76 -25.37 -4.83
N TYR A 309 12.53 -24.62 -3.74
CA TYR A 309 12.79 -25.11 -2.38
C TYR A 309 11.75 -26.14 -1.89
N LEU A 310 10.53 -26.11 -2.41
CA LEU A 310 9.56 -27.20 -2.24
C LEU A 310 10.07 -28.49 -2.87
N GLY A 311 10.57 -28.41 -4.13
CA GLY A 311 11.14 -29.55 -4.84
C GLY A 311 12.39 -30.15 -4.19
N HIS A 312 13.17 -29.34 -3.48
CA HIS A 312 14.33 -29.76 -2.71
C HIS A 312 13.98 -30.27 -1.29
N GLY A 313 12.71 -30.25 -0.90
CA GLY A 313 12.28 -30.63 0.45
C GLY A 313 12.76 -29.69 1.57
N ARG A 314 13.26 -28.49 1.23
CA ARG A 314 13.74 -27.51 2.19
C ARG A 314 12.61 -26.69 2.81
N VAL A 315 11.46 -26.59 2.14
CA VAL A 315 10.21 -26.03 2.65
C VAL A 315 9.18 -27.15 2.72
N THR A 316 8.59 -27.34 3.89
CA THR A 316 7.51 -28.31 4.11
C THR A 316 6.18 -27.57 4.18
N PRO A 317 5.27 -27.69 3.20
CA PRO A 317 3.93 -27.13 3.29
C PRO A 317 3.15 -27.80 4.41
N VAL A 318 2.43 -26.99 5.17
CA VAL A 318 1.56 -27.46 6.25
C VAL A 318 0.23 -26.69 6.23
N PRO A 319 -0.87 -27.27 6.73
CA PRO A 319 -2.11 -26.52 6.90
C PRO A 319 -1.97 -25.45 7.99
N ASP A 320 -3.00 -24.62 8.12
CA ASP A 320 -3.02 -23.48 9.07
C ASP A 320 -2.86 -24.01 10.51
N PRO A 321 -2.16 -23.26 11.39
CA PRO A 321 -2.19 -23.49 12.83
C PRO A 321 -3.62 -23.38 13.40
N VAL A 322 -3.95 -24.20 14.39
CA VAL A 322 -5.23 -24.11 15.10
C VAL A 322 -5.03 -23.81 16.58
N ARG A 323 -3.94 -24.33 17.19
CA ARG A 323 -3.64 -24.11 18.62
C ARG A 323 -2.13 -24.06 18.84
N PHE A 324 -1.72 -23.16 19.70
CA PHE A 324 -0.35 -23.07 20.21
C PHE A 324 -0.26 -23.73 21.58
N HIS A 325 0.81 -24.47 21.80
CA HIS A 325 1.21 -25.04 23.09
C HIS A 325 2.55 -24.46 23.51
N PRO A 326 3.01 -24.61 24.75
CA PRO A 326 4.26 -23.99 25.19
C PRO A 326 5.47 -24.26 24.30
N HIS A 327 5.58 -25.43 23.67
CA HIS A 327 6.72 -25.82 22.84
C HIS A 327 6.33 -26.43 21.48
N SER A 328 5.07 -26.37 21.10
CA SER A 328 4.60 -26.95 19.85
C SER A 328 3.38 -26.21 19.30
N VAL A 329 3.12 -26.40 18.02
CA VAL A 329 1.97 -25.85 17.31
C VAL A 329 1.16 -27.00 16.71
N GLU A 330 -0.12 -27.05 17.01
CA GLU A 330 -1.08 -27.99 16.43
C GLU A 330 -1.64 -27.41 15.13
N LEU A 331 -1.65 -28.23 14.11
CA LEU A 331 -2.11 -27.89 12.75
C LEU A 331 -3.53 -28.40 12.52
N ALA A 332 -4.23 -27.84 11.53
CA ALA A 332 -5.62 -28.18 11.21
C ALA A 332 -5.83 -29.65 10.80
N ASP A 333 -4.79 -30.39 10.48
CA ASP A 333 -4.82 -31.83 10.20
C ASP A 333 -4.49 -32.71 11.43
N GLY A 334 -4.35 -32.11 12.61
CA GLY A 334 -4.05 -32.78 13.88
C GLY A 334 -2.55 -33.05 14.09
N ARG A 335 -1.68 -32.81 13.12
CA ARG A 335 -0.22 -32.91 13.34
C ARG A 335 0.27 -31.85 14.29
N ARG A 336 1.32 -32.16 15.03
CA ARG A 336 2.05 -31.21 15.87
C ARG A 336 3.47 -31.00 15.33
N ILE A 337 3.90 -29.75 15.30
CA ILE A 337 5.26 -29.33 14.94
C ILE A 337 5.85 -28.52 16.10
N ASP A 338 7.17 -28.42 16.16
CA ASP A 338 7.91 -27.81 17.25
C ASP A 338 8.80 -26.63 16.76
N PRO A 339 8.22 -25.56 16.22
CA PRO A 339 8.99 -24.41 15.79
C PRO A 339 9.62 -23.68 17.00
N GLU A 340 10.81 -23.11 16.78
CA GLU A 340 11.47 -22.20 17.70
C GLU A 340 11.13 -20.73 17.39
N LEU A 341 10.78 -20.46 16.12
CA LEU A 341 10.37 -19.17 15.63
C LEU A 341 9.12 -19.31 14.75
N VAL A 342 8.13 -18.47 15.02
CA VAL A 342 6.93 -18.32 14.18
C VAL A 342 6.91 -16.92 13.58
N VAL A 343 6.84 -16.83 12.25
CA VAL A 343 6.74 -15.56 11.53
C VAL A 343 5.34 -15.45 10.92
N PHE A 344 4.54 -14.49 11.39
CA PHE A 344 3.21 -14.21 10.87
C PHE A 344 3.27 -13.27 9.69
N ALA A 345 3.23 -13.80 8.46
CA ALA A 345 3.13 -13.05 7.21
C ALA A 345 1.65 -12.87 6.81
N THR A 346 0.85 -12.39 7.75
CA THR A 346 -0.62 -12.38 7.69
C THR A 346 -1.20 -11.07 7.16
N GLY A 347 -0.32 -10.17 6.67
CA GLY A 347 -0.67 -8.90 6.03
C GLY A 347 -0.93 -7.77 7.02
N TYR A 348 -1.53 -6.70 6.51
CA TYR A 348 -1.73 -5.44 7.21
C TYR A 348 -3.20 -5.02 7.15
N LEU A 349 -3.58 -4.13 8.07
CA LEU A 349 -4.87 -3.46 8.09
C LEU A 349 -4.68 -1.99 7.71
N PRO A 350 -5.44 -1.45 6.75
CA PRO A 350 -5.49 -0.01 6.54
C PRO A 350 -6.08 0.66 7.78
N ARG A 351 -5.41 1.68 8.28
CA ARG A 351 -5.88 2.43 9.46
C ARG A 351 -5.83 3.93 9.20
N PHE A 352 -6.85 4.61 9.72
CA PHE A 352 -7.06 6.04 9.64
C PHE A 352 -7.47 6.56 11.02
N ASP A 353 -6.67 6.24 12.06
CA ASP A 353 -7.00 6.47 13.48
C ASP A 353 -7.21 7.96 13.81
N PHE A 354 -6.78 8.85 12.92
CA PHE A 354 -6.95 10.31 13.00
C PHE A 354 -8.28 10.82 12.39
N LEU A 355 -9.12 9.95 11.84
CA LEU A 355 -10.33 10.32 11.10
C LEU A 355 -11.52 9.46 11.55
N ASP A 356 -12.71 10.06 11.67
CA ASP A 356 -13.94 9.27 11.85
C ASP A 356 -14.17 8.37 10.61
N PRO A 357 -14.30 7.03 10.78
CA PRO A 357 -14.52 6.10 9.69
C PRO A 357 -15.72 6.44 8.80
N LYS A 358 -16.76 7.05 9.35
CA LYS A 358 -17.95 7.48 8.61
C LYS A 358 -17.64 8.47 7.50
N ILE A 359 -16.59 9.27 7.63
CA ILE A 359 -16.14 10.22 6.61
C ILE A 359 -15.68 9.49 5.35
N LEU A 360 -15.10 8.29 5.50
CA LEU A 360 -14.72 7.43 4.38
C LEU A 360 -15.83 6.48 3.94
N GLY A 361 -17.07 6.72 4.36
CA GLY A 361 -18.23 5.92 3.98
C GLY A 361 -18.36 4.61 4.74
N ASP A 362 -17.57 4.36 5.77
CA ASP A 362 -17.70 3.19 6.65
C ASP A 362 -18.59 3.54 7.83
N ASP A 363 -19.81 3.02 7.82
CA ASP A 363 -20.78 3.16 8.91
C ASP A 363 -20.64 2.09 10.01
N GLY A 364 -19.57 1.29 9.93
CA GLY A 364 -19.29 0.17 10.82
C GLY A 364 -19.89 -1.17 10.38
N THR A 365 -20.71 -1.19 9.32
CA THR A 365 -21.31 -2.43 8.80
C THR A 365 -20.37 -3.17 7.87
N VAL A 366 -19.55 -2.45 7.11
CA VAL A 366 -18.61 -2.99 6.12
C VAL A 366 -17.21 -3.17 6.70
N GLY A 367 -16.83 -2.36 7.70
CA GLY A 367 -15.51 -2.38 8.34
C GLY A 367 -14.37 -1.96 7.40
N ARG A 368 -14.67 -1.12 6.37
CA ARG A 368 -13.70 -0.60 5.41
C ARG A 368 -14.17 0.71 4.78
N PRO A 369 -13.24 1.55 4.24
CA PRO A 369 -13.61 2.68 3.41
C PRO A 369 -14.46 2.29 2.19
N VAL A 370 -15.54 3.04 1.96
CA VAL A 370 -16.44 2.88 0.81
C VAL A 370 -16.27 4.09 -0.10
N LEU A 371 -15.28 4.04 -0.96
CA LEU A 371 -14.84 5.13 -1.82
C LEU A 371 -15.15 4.85 -3.28
N TRP A 372 -15.36 5.88 -4.08
CA TRP A 372 -15.28 5.75 -5.53
C TRP A 372 -13.82 5.82 -5.97
N LEU A 373 -13.42 4.96 -6.92
CA LEU A 373 -12.03 4.83 -7.38
C LEU A 373 -11.04 4.62 -6.23
N ASN A 374 -11.46 3.96 -5.13
CA ASN A 374 -10.65 3.80 -3.90
C ASN A 374 -9.94 5.09 -3.44
N ALA A 375 -10.44 6.24 -3.83
CA ALA A 375 -9.82 7.55 -3.61
C ALA A 375 -10.79 8.62 -3.11
N PHE A 376 -12.02 8.68 -3.59
CA PHE A 376 -12.93 9.80 -3.36
C PHE A 376 -14.00 9.43 -2.36
N ALA A 377 -14.07 10.19 -1.25
CA ALA A 377 -15.03 9.98 -0.18
C ALA A 377 -16.42 10.53 -0.55
N PRO A 378 -17.52 9.77 -0.34
CA PRO A 378 -18.87 10.27 -0.52
C PRO A 378 -19.12 11.51 0.37
N ASN A 379 -19.81 12.50 -0.18
CA ASN A 379 -20.18 13.75 0.53
C ASN A 379 -19.02 14.64 1.02
N HIS A 380 -17.78 14.30 0.68
CA HIS A 380 -16.59 15.07 1.07
C HIS A 380 -15.72 15.40 -0.17
N PRO A 381 -16.14 16.33 -1.04
CA PRO A 381 -15.48 16.59 -2.32
C PRO A 381 -14.09 17.25 -2.20
N THR A 382 -13.70 17.63 -0.99
CA THR A 382 -12.38 18.19 -0.65
C THR A 382 -11.48 17.20 0.10
N LEU A 383 -11.89 15.92 0.17
CA LEU A 383 -11.10 14.85 0.76
C LEU A 383 -10.81 13.77 -0.27
N ALA A 384 -9.54 13.38 -0.38
CA ALA A 384 -9.14 12.21 -1.16
C ALA A 384 -8.18 11.30 -0.38
N VAL A 385 -8.21 10.01 -0.69
CA VAL A 385 -7.24 9.01 -0.22
C VAL A 385 -6.38 8.61 -1.42
N ALA A 386 -5.06 8.76 -1.31
CA ALA A 386 -4.12 8.41 -2.37
C ALA A 386 -3.37 7.11 -2.05
N GLY A 387 -3.33 6.20 -3.02
CA GLY A 387 -2.58 4.95 -2.92
C GLY A 387 -3.28 3.83 -2.12
N LEU A 388 -4.58 3.93 -1.86
CA LEU A 388 -5.37 2.85 -1.24
C LEU A 388 -5.79 1.83 -2.30
N VAL A 389 -4.81 1.26 -3.00
CA VAL A 389 -5.01 0.27 -4.08
C VAL A 389 -3.96 -0.82 -4.01
N GLN A 390 -4.36 -2.04 -4.38
CA GLN A 390 -3.50 -3.21 -4.55
C GLN A 390 -3.59 -3.68 -6.02
N PRO A 391 -2.81 -3.10 -6.94
CA PRO A 391 -2.87 -3.49 -8.35
C PRO A 391 -2.13 -4.81 -8.61
N ASP A 392 -2.49 -5.47 -9.72
CA ASP A 392 -1.77 -6.62 -10.29
C ASP A 392 -0.44 -6.22 -10.95
N SER A 393 -0.05 -4.96 -10.88
CA SER A 393 1.22 -4.39 -11.33
C SER A 393 1.65 -3.22 -10.43
N GLY A 394 2.39 -2.22 -10.93
CA GLY A 394 2.90 -1.09 -10.14
C GLY A 394 1.82 -0.14 -9.64
N MET A 395 2.02 0.39 -8.43
CA MET A 395 1.07 1.30 -7.75
C MET A 395 1.35 2.79 -8.04
N PHE A 396 2.61 3.18 -8.28
CA PHE A 396 2.98 4.60 -8.38
C PHE A 396 2.24 5.35 -9.49
N PRO A 397 2.09 4.79 -10.72
CA PRO A 397 1.32 5.46 -11.76
C PRO A 397 -0.15 5.68 -11.36
N LEU A 398 -0.73 4.74 -10.63
CA LEU A 398 -2.13 4.83 -10.21
C LEU A 398 -2.33 5.94 -9.18
N SER A 399 -1.46 6.05 -8.19
CA SER A 399 -1.52 7.13 -7.20
C SER A 399 -1.23 8.49 -7.84
N HIS A 400 -0.35 8.56 -8.84
CA HIS A 400 -0.14 9.77 -9.63
C HIS A 400 -1.45 10.24 -10.28
N TRP A 401 -2.16 9.38 -11.01
CA TRP A 401 -3.41 9.75 -11.67
C TRP A 401 -4.57 10.02 -10.69
N GLN A 402 -4.61 9.36 -9.52
CA GLN A 402 -5.54 9.73 -8.45
C GLN A 402 -5.35 11.18 -8.01
N THR A 403 -4.10 11.59 -7.80
CA THR A 403 -3.78 12.94 -7.31
C THR A 403 -3.90 14.02 -8.40
N VAL A 404 -3.62 13.70 -9.67
CA VAL A 404 -3.95 14.57 -10.81
C VAL A 404 -5.45 14.81 -10.87
N LEU A 405 -6.26 13.75 -10.79
CA LEU A 405 -7.71 13.86 -10.82
C LEU A 405 -8.24 14.72 -9.66
N PHE A 406 -7.68 14.54 -8.45
CA PHE A 406 -8.07 15.34 -7.29
C PHE A 406 -7.69 16.83 -7.45
N ALA A 407 -6.48 17.14 -7.91
CA ALA A 407 -6.05 18.51 -8.17
C ALA A 407 -6.96 19.21 -9.21
N ARG A 408 -7.34 18.48 -10.27
CA ARG A 408 -8.28 18.97 -11.28
C ARG A 408 -9.69 19.15 -10.73
N LEU A 409 -10.15 18.26 -9.86
CA LEU A 409 -11.44 18.40 -9.16
C LEU A 409 -11.46 19.68 -8.32
N LEU A 410 -10.45 19.91 -7.49
CA LEU A 410 -10.35 21.12 -6.66
C LEU A 410 -10.37 22.38 -7.53
N ARG A 411 -9.62 22.41 -8.62
CA ARG A 411 -9.63 23.54 -9.56
C ARG A 411 -11.00 23.73 -10.22
N SER A 412 -11.68 22.63 -10.59
CA SER A 412 -12.99 22.67 -11.22
C SER A 412 -14.08 23.19 -10.30
N ARG A 413 -13.94 23.03 -8.98
CA ARG A 413 -14.87 23.60 -8.00
C ARG A 413 -14.98 25.13 -8.12
N VAL A 414 -13.88 25.78 -8.47
CA VAL A 414 -13.83 27.24 -8.67
C VAL A 414 -14.16 27.62 -10.12
N THR A 415 -13.59 26.92 -11.10
CA THR A 415 -13.65 27.32 -12.51
C THR A 415 -14.85 26.74 -13.26
N ARG A 416 -15.36 25.59 -12.84
CA ARG A 416 -16.46 24.82 -13.48
C ARG A 416 -17.34 24.13 -12.43
N PRO A 417 -18.05 24.88 -11.57
CA PRO A 417 -18.76 24.30 -10.40
C PRO A 417 -19.80 23.24 -10.79
N GLY A 418 -20.45 23.36 -11.95
CA GLY A 418 -21.39 22.36 -12.44
C GLY A 418 -20.73 20.99 -12.73
N ARG A 419 -19.50 20.99 -13.26
CA ARG A 419 -18.73 19.74 -13.48
C ARG A 419 -18.28 19.12 -12.17
N ALA A 420 -17.82 19.94 -11.24
CA ALA A 420 -17.43 19.49 -9.90
C ALA A 420 -18.64 18.88 -9.16
N ALA A 421 -19.82 19.48 -9.28
CA ALA A 421 -21.06 18.93 -8.73
C ALA A 421 -21.45 17.59 -9.38
N GLY A 422 -21.33 17.47 -10.71
CA GLY A 422 -21.53 16.21 -11.44
C GLY A 422 -20.57 15.11 -10.98
N PHE A 423 -19.30 15.46 -10.77
CA PHE A 423 -18.30 14.53 -10.23
C PHE A 423 -18.67 14.09 -8.80
N ALA A 424 -19.06 15.01 -7.94
CA ALA A 424 -19.50 14.69 -6.56
C ALA A 424 -20.71 13.76 -6.55
N ALA A 425 -21.68 13.96 -7.44
CA ALA A 425 -22.81 13.05 -7.61
C ALA A 425 -22.38 11.66 -8.08
N ALA A 426 -21.40 11.58 -9.00
CA ALA A 426 -20.82 10.32 -9.44
C ALA A 426 -20.08 9.59 -8.30
N VAL A 427 -19.38 10.32 -7.43
CA VAL A 427 -18.72 9.74 -6.23
C VAL A 427 -19.75 9.04 -5.34
N VAL A 428 -20.87 9.70 -5.05
CA VAL A 428 -21.93 9.11 -4.22
C VAL A 428 -22.57 7.90 -4.91
N ALA A 429 -22.91 8.01 -6.20
CA ALA A 429 -23.60 6.96 -6.95
C ALA A 429 -22.72 5.71 -7.17
N ARG A 430 -21.42 5.86 -7.22
CA ARG A 430 -20.45 4.81 -7.56
C ARG A 430 -19.53 4.42 -6.40
N ALA A 431 -19.84 4.88 -5.17
CA ALA A 431 -19.10 4.50 -3.98
C ALA A 431 -19.06 2.97 -3.82
N GLY A 432 -17.86 2.43 -3.54
CA GLY A 432 -17.66 0.99 -3.40
C GLY A 432 -17.57 0.20 -4.71
N GLU A 433 -17.61 0.86 -5.90
CA GLU A 433 -17.39 0.21 -7.20
C GLU A 433 -16.01 -0.48 -7.24
N ARG A 434 -15.97 -1.70 -7.79
CA ARG A 434 -14.76 -2.52 -7.85
C ARG A 434 -14.15 -2.53 -9.25
N TYR A 435 -12.82 -2.47 -9.32
CA TYR A 435 -12.04 -2.40 -10.57
C TYR A 435 -11.12 -3.62 -10.80
N ALA A 436 -11.27 -4.66 -10.00
CA ALA A 436 -10.49 -5.89 -10.14
C ALA A 436 -11.18 -6.97 -10.98
N GLY A 437 -12.36 -6.69 -11.53
CA GLY A 437 -13.23 -7.70 -12.11
C GLY A 437 -13.85 -8.60 -11.03
N PRO A 438 -14.41 -9.77 -11.36
CA PRO A 438 -14.94 -10.69 -10.36
C PRO A 438 -13.81 -11.26 -9.49
N VAL A 439 -13.53 -10.60 -8.38
CA VAL A 439 -12.61 -11.02 -7.32
C VAL A 439 -13.42 -11.59 -6.16
N ARG A 440 -12.85 -12.59 -5.51
CA ARG A 440 -13.46 -13.23 -4.34
C ARG A 440 -13.70 -12.20 -3.23
N ASP A 441 -14.87 -12.21 -2.61
CA ASP A 441 -15.20 -11.30 -1.51
C ASP A 441 -14.50 -11.73 -0.23
N SER A 442 -13.41 -11.03 0.11
CA SER A 442 -12.71 -11.16 1.37
C SER A 442 -11.97 -9.87 1.70
N SER A 443 -11.71 -9.62 2.98
CA SER A 443 -10.99 -8.43 3.45
C SER A 443 -9.62 -8.24 2.80
N ARG A 444 -8.96 -9.32 2.35
CA ARG A 444 -7.68 -9.27 1.63
C ARG A 444 -7.81 -8.60 0.25
N HIS A 445 -8.97 -8.72 -0.42
CA HIS A 445 -9.16 -8.31 -1.81
C HIS A 445 -9.95 -7.01 -1.97
N TRP A 446 -10.21 -6.28 -0.85
CA TRP A 446 -11.03 -5.07 -0.90
C TRP A 446 -10.45 -3.95 -1.76
N PHE A 447 -9.12 -3.86 -1.81
CA PHE A 447 -8.40 -2.81 -2.54
C PHE A 447 -7.71 -3.32 -3.80
N GLU A 448 -7.95 -4.59 -4.17
CA GLU A 448 -7.41 -5.14 -5.42
C GLU A 448 -8.03 -4.46 -6.62
N VAL A 449 -7.19 -4.07 -7.58
CA VAL A 449 -7.58 -3.47 -8.84
C VAL A 449 -6.76 -4.07 -9.99
N GLY A 450 -7.38 -4.22 -11.17
CA GLY A 450 -6.62 -4.46 -12.39
C GLY A 450 -5.95 -3.16 -12.83
N HIS A 451 -4.62 -3.13 -12.92
CA HIS A 451 -3.85 -1.91 -13.18
C HIS A 451 -4.39 -1.12 -14.39
N VAL A 452 -4.55 -1.78 -15.53
CA VAL A 452 -4.97 -1.12 -16.78
C VAL A 452 -6.44 -0.69 -16.72
N ASP A 453 -7.33 -1.52 -16.18
CA ASP A 453 -8.76 -1.18 -16.11
C ASP A 453 -9.00 -0.03 -15.14
N TYR A 454 -8.27 0.00 -14.04
CA TYR A 454 -8.33 1.07 -13.07
C TYR A 454 -7.74 2.38 -13.62
N LEU A 455 -6.59 2.32 -14.30
CA LEU A 455 -6.00 3.49 -14.98
C LEU A 455 -6.98 4.09 -16.01
N ARG A 456 -7.63 3.24 -16.81
CA ARG A 456 -8.66 3.68 -17.77
C ARG A 456 -9.88 4.31 -17.08
N ALA A 457 -10.24 3.83 -15.88
CA ALA A 457 -11.33 4.41 -15.11
C ALA A 457 -10.97 5.80 -14.58
N LEU A 458 -9.72 6.00 -14.07
CA LEU A 458 -9.20 7.30 -13.67
C LEU A 458 -9.17 8.29 -14.85
N GLN A 459 -8.65 7.85 -16.00
CA GLN A 459 -8.58 8.69 -17.21
C GLN A 459 -9.97 9.08 -17.74
N ARG A 460 -10.96 8.17 -17.70
CA ARG A 460 -12.34 8.49 -18.03
C ARG A 460 -12.95 9.51 -17.09
N ALA A 461 -12.77 9.33 -15.78
CA ALA A 461 -13.26 10.28 -14.78
C ALA A 461 -12.63 11.68 -14.96
N LEU A 462 -11.35 11.73 -15.32
CA LEU A 462 -10.65 12.99 -15.66
C LEU A 462 -11.24 13.63 -16.93
N HIS A 463 -11.44 12.84 -17.98
CA HIS A 463 -12.04 13.32 -19.22
C HIS A 463 -13.46 13.88 -18.98
N ASP A 464 -14.31 13.18 -18.22
CA ASP A 464 -15.67 13.60 -17.89
C ASP A 464 -15.68 14.91 -17.07
N LEU A 465 -14.70 15.11 -16.21
CA LEU A 465 -14.52 16.34 -15.44
C LEU A 465 -14.08 17.53 -16.33
N GLU A 466 -13.27 17.27 -17.38
CA GLU A 466 -12.70 18.28 -18.28
C GLU A 466 -13.51 18.51 -19.57
N ALA A 467 -14.41 17.62 -19.96
CA ALA A 467 -15.23 17.76 -21.17
C ALA A 467 -15.93 19.13 -21.22
N LYS A 468 -16.13 19.68 -22.46
CA LYS A 468 -16.73 21.01 -22.66
C LYS A 468 -18.22 21.05 -22.29
#